data_6afe1a66ded87b19ee0657f4c3439bdd
#
_entry.id   6afe1a66ded87b19ee0657f4c3439bdd
#
_cell.length_a   1.000
_cell.length_b   1.000
_cell.length_c   1.000
_cell.angle_alpha   90.00
_cell.angle_beta   90.00
_cell.angle_gamma   90.00
#
_symmetry.space_group_name_H-M   'P 1'
#
loop_
_entity.id
_entity.type
_entity.pdbx_description
1 polymer ?
#
loop_
_entity_poly.entity_id
_entity_poly.type
_entity_poly.pdbx_seq_one_letter_code
_entity_poly.pdbx_strand_id
1 'polypeptide(L)' 'MISTKYRLELIDICCRIVSEGPVTLEERIWMTKLCDHNPTAKRIADDIMDLITNRGTII' A
#
# COMPACT_ATOMS: atom_id res chain seq x y z
N MET A 1 10.63 11.54 5.12
CA MET A 1 9.25 11.98 4.99
C MET A 1 8.76 11.77 3.56
N ILE A 2 7.58 11.25 3.39
CA ILE A 2 7.03 10.96 2.06
C ILE A 2 6.22 12.14 1.56
N SER A 3 6.29 12.42 0.24
CA SER A 3 5.51 13.50 -0.33
C SER A 3 4.02 13.14 -0.38
N THR A 4 3.16 14.14 -0.38
CA THR A 4 1.72 13.93 -0.47
C THR A 4 1.35 13.17 -1.74
N LYS A 5 2.00 13.49 -2.85
CA LYS A 5 1.76 12.82 -4.13
C LYS A 5 2.05 11.33 -4.04
N TYR A 6 3.20 10.96 -3.49
CA TYR A 6 3.60 9.56 -3.36
C TYR A 6 2.71 8.83 -2.37
N ARG A 7 2.32 9.53 -1.32
CA ARG A 7 1.43 8.97 -0.32
C ARG A 7 0.08 8.59 -0.94
N LEU A 8 -0.49 9.48 -1.75
CA LEU A 8 -1.76 9.22 -2.42
C LEU A 8 -1.65 8.07 -3.42
N GLU A 9 -0.56 8.02 -4.18
CA GLU A 9 -0.33 6.93 -5.11
C GLU A 9 -0.19 5.59 -4.38
N LEU A 10 0.53 5.59 -3.27
CA LEU A 10 0.71 4.39 -2.47
C LEU A 10 -0.62 3.88 -1.94
N ILE A 11 -1.44 4.77 -1.41
CA ILE A 11 -2.76 4.42 -0.89
C ILE A 11 -3.64 3.86 -2.01
N ASP A 12 -3.61 4.49 -3.17
CA ASP A 12 -4.39 4.03 -4.31
C ASP A 12 -4.00 2.62 -4.74
N ILE A 13 -2.70 2.35 -4.84
CA ILE A 13 -2.20 1.03 -5.21
C ILE A 13 -2.61 -0.01 -4.17
N CYS A 14 -2.43 0.30 -2.90
CA CYS A 14 -2.81 -0.60 -1.82
C CYS A 14 -4.31 -0.90 -1.85
N CYS A 15 -5.13 0.10 -2.07
CA CYS A 15 -6.57 -0.09 -2.17
C CYS A 15 -6.94 -0.98 -3.35
N ARG A 16 -6.26 -0.85 -4.47
CA ARG A 16 -6.50 -1.71 -5.63
C ARG A 16 -6.12 -3.15 -5.34
N ILE A 17 -4.98 -3.37 -4.68
CA ILE A 17 -4.54 -4.72 -4.33
C ILE A 17 -5.59 -5.39 -3.45
N VAL A 18 -6.08 -4.67 -2.48
CA VAL A 18 -7.05 -5.19 -1.54
C VAL A 18 -8.40 -5.46 -2.18
N SER A 19 -8.80 -4.60 -3.11
CA SER A 19 -10.06 -4.77 -3.84
C SER A 19 -9.94 -5.76 -4.99
N GLU A 20 -8.78 -6.39 -5.13
CA GLU A 20 -8.47 -7.28 -6.25
C GLU A 20 -8.55 -6.56 -7.60
N GLY A 21 -8.28 -5.24 -7.57
CA GLY A 21 -8.27 -4.45 -8.78
C GLY A 21 -7.00 -4.64 -9.60
N PRO A 22 -6.98 -4.12 -10.82
CA PRO A 22 -5.82 -4.26 -11.69
C PRO A 22 -4.65 -3.42 -11.18
N VAL A 23 -3.54 -4.10 -10.89
CA VAL A 23 -2.29 -3.46 -10.49
C VAL A 23 -1.20 -4.03 -11.39
N THR A 24 -0.48 -3.15 -12.09
CA THR A 24 0.58 -3.57 -12.98
C THR A 24 1.81 -4.00 -12.18
N LEU A 25 2.66 -4.79 -12.82
CA LEU A 25 3.92 -5.19 -12.20
C LEU A 25 4.79 -3.98 -11.88
N GLU A 26 4.78 -2.98 -12.76
CA GLU A 26 5.53 -1.76 -12.52
C GLU A 26 5.06 -1.03 -11.27
N GLU A 27 3.77 -0.97 -11.06
CA GLU A 27 3.21 -0.36 -9.85
C GLU A 27 3.63 -1.10 -8.59
N ARG A 28 3.64 -2.42 -8.65
CA ARG A 28 4.08 -3.24 -7.54
C ARG A 28 5.56 -3.05 -7.23
N ILE A 29 6.38 -2.99 -8.26
CA ILE A 29 7.81 -2.75 -8.10
C ILE A 29 8.05 -1.38 -7.50
N TRP A 30 7.35 -0.36 -8.01
CA TRP A 30 7.44 0.99 -7.48
C TRP A 30 7.08 1.04 -6.00
N MET A 31 5.99 0.40 -5.63
CA MET A 31 5.55 0.36 -4.24
C MET A 31 6.58 -0.34 -3.35
N THR A 32 7.11 -1.46 -3.80
CA THR A 32 8.11 -2.21 -3.05
C THR A 32 9.35 -1.37 -2.83
N LYS A 33 9.83 -0.71 -3.88
CA LYS A 33 11.02 0.15 -3.75
C LYS A 33 10.77 1.32 -2.82
N LEU A 34 9.60 1.93 -2.93
CA LEU A 34 9.26 3.04 -2.06
C LEU A 34 9.22 2.60 -0.60
N CYS A 35 8.64 1.45 -0.33
CA CYS A 35 8.57 0.91 1.03
C CYS A 35 9.96 0.55 1.57
N ASP A 36 10.84 0.07 0.71
CA ASP A 36 12.21 -0.26 1.11
C ASP A 36 13.01 0.98 1.49
N HIS A 37 12.80 2.07 0.76
CA HIS A 37 13.58 3.29 0.98
C HIS A 37 12.93 4.26 1.98
N ASN A 38 11.67 4.05 2.29
CA ASN A 38 10.93 4.98 3.11
C ASN A 38 10.11 4.24 4.17
N PRO A 39 10.56 4.26 5.42
CA PRO A 39 9.84 3.55 6.49
C PRO A 39 8.42 4.10 6.70
N THR A 40 8.20 5.37 6.41
CA THR A 40 6.86 5.96 6.52
C THR A 40 5.92 5.32 5.49
N ALA A 41 6.41 5.13 4.26
CA ALA A 41 5.64 4.49 3.21
C ALA A 41 5.28 3.05 3.59
N LYS A 42 6.25 2.32 4.13
CA LYS A 42 6.01 0.96 4.57
C LYS A 42 4.93 0.90 5.65
N ARG A 43 4.99 1.82 6.58
CA ARG A 43 4.01 1.89 7.67
C ARG A 43 2.61 2.17 7.14
N ILE A 44 2.49 3.08 6.17
CA ILE A 44 1.21 3.40 5.56
C ILE A 44 0.64 2.16 4.86
N ALA A 45 1.47 1.47 4.10
CA ALA A 45 1.04 0.25 3.41
C ALA A 45 0.61 -0.83 4.40
N ASP A 46 1.39 -1.03 5.45
CA ASP A 46 1.06 -2.01 6.48
C ASP A 46 -0.26 -1.68 7.16
N ASP A 47 -0.49 -0.41 7.48
CA ASP A 47 -1.73 0.02 8.11
C ASP A 47 -2.94 -0.27 7.23
N ILE A 48 -2.84 0.00 5.94
CA ILE A 48 -3.93 -0.25 5.01
C ILE A 48 -4.21 -1.75 4.90
N MET A 49 -3.17 -2.54 4.74
CA MET A 49 -3.30 -3.99 4.64
C MET A 49 -3.86 -4.58 5.93
N ASP A 50 -3.41 -4.08 7.07
CA ASP A 50 -3.85 -4.57 8.37
C ASP A 50 -5.32 -4.29 8.61
N LEU A 51 -5.80 -3.11 8.24
CA LEU A 51 -7.22 -2.76 8.39
C LEU A 51 -8.11 -3.76 7.68
N ILE A 52 -7.70 -4.19 6.50
CA ILE A 52 -8.49 -5.09 5.70
C ILE A 52 -8.36 -6.52 6.19
N THR A 53 -7.17 -6.94 6.56
CA THR A 53 -6.93 -8.25 7.12
C THR A 53 -7.69 -8.44 8.43
N ASN A 54 -7.66 -7.43 9.28
CA ASN A 54 -8.37 -7.49 10.55
C ASN A 54 -9.88 -7.61 10.38
N ARG A 55 -10.43 -6.92 9.40
CA ARG A 55 -11.87 -7.01 9.14
C ARG A 55 -12.26 -8.38 8.61
N GLY A 56 -11.35 -9.03 7.91
CA GLY A 56 -11.59 -10.35 7.36
C GLY A 56 -11.36 -11.47 8.36
N THR A 57 -10.68 -11.22 9.45
CA THR A 57 -10.30 -12.24 10.42
C THR A 57 -11.10 -12.18 11.72
N ILE A 58 -12.14 -11.44 11.75
CA ILE A 58 -13.01 -11.41 12.94
C ILE A 58 -13.71 -12.74 13.06
N ILE A 59 -13.46 -13.38 14.12
CA ILE A 59 -14.03 -14.68 14.38
C ILE A 59 -15.08 -14.54 15.46
#